data_24a2f178391b7df492b800966480243e
#
_entry.id   24a2f178391b7df492b800966480243e
#
_cell.length_a   1.000
_cell.length_b   1.000
_cell.length_c   1.000
_cell.angle_alpha   90.00
_cell.angle_beta   90.00
_cell.angle_gamma   90.00
#
_symmetry.space_group_name_H-M   'P 1'
#
loop_
_entity.id
_entity.type
_entity.pdbx_description
1 polymer ?
#
loop_
_entity_poly.entity_id
_entity_poly.type
_entity_poly.pdbx_seq_one_letter_code
_entity_poly.pdbx_strand_id
1 'polypeptide(L)'
;MSYFQYIFGFLILPSLLWGEASGFSTLYTEFKKGNYATVSKQSLQYLNGPEGEKDPRIFFLYVSTEENWAQLKTKVVKDSPPNFRSSTHYWNAIYLFMERALVFGESDLLVEWGKEFQKSGKQSPKYNDALLLYGLGLMDLKNESEAKKVFSEIESNSPSKQVLSQLEEIKSSGK
;
A
#
# COMPACT_ATOMS: atom_id res chain seq x y z
N MET A 1 -52.17 30.64 45.24
CA MET A 1 -52.15 29.37 44.54
C MET A 1 -51.57 29.60 43.15
N SER A 2 -50.29 29.32 42.96
CA SER A 2 -49.58 29.64 41.72
C SER A 2 -49.21 28.33 41.05
N TYR A 3 -49.74 28.08 39.87
CA TYR A 3 -49.43 26.90 39.08
C TYR A 3 -48.17 27.19 38.26
N PHE A 4 -47.09 26.52 38.62
CA PHE A 4 -45.85 26.44 37.85
C PHE A 4 -46.06 25.42 36.74
N GLN A 5 -46.23 25.87 35.49
CA GLN A 5 -46.17 25.00 34.31
C GLN A 5 -44.74 24.80 33.92
N TYR A 6 -44.26 23.56 34.12
CA TYR A 6 -42.99 23.09 33.58
C TYR A 6 -43.15 22.83 32.08
N ILE A 7 -42.63 23.73 31.26
CA ILE A 7 -42.45 23.50 29.83
C ILE A 7 -41.14 22.70 29.70
N PHE A 8 -41.24 21.39 29.55
CA PHE A 8 -40.15 20.54 29.12
C PHE A 8 -39.92 20.79 27.62
N GLY A 9 -39.01 21.71 27.30
CA GLY A 9 -38.52 21.87 25.95
C GLY A 9 -37.71 20.62 25.55
N PHE A 10 -38.34 19.75 24.78
CA PHE A 10 -37.65 18.64 24.11
C PHE A 10 -36.72 19.27 23.04
N LEU A 11 -35.47 19.51 23.41
CA LEU A 11 -34.39 19.77 22.46
C LEU A 11 -34.19 18.50 21.64
N ILE A 12 -34.93 18.41 20.53
CA ILE A 12 -34.61 17.48 19.45
C ILE A 12 -33.29 17.98 18.86
N LEU A 13 -32.19 17.48 19.38
CA LEU A 13 -30.91 17.52 18.66
C LEU A 13 -31.17 16.82 17.33
N PRO A 14 -31.00 17.49 16.19
CA PRO A 14 -30.95 16.78 14.94
C PRO A 14 -29.72 15.88 15.04
N SER A 15 -29.96 14.60 15.34
CA SER A 15 -28.96 13.55 15.06
C SER A 15 -28.68 13.68 13.57
N LEU A 16 -27.60 14.36 13.26
CA LEU A 16 -27.00 14.36 11.95
C LEU A 16 -26.73 12.90 11.59
N LEU A 17 -27.71 12.29 10.92
CA LEU A 17 -27.53 11.12 10.08
C LEU A 17 -26.66 11.56 8.88
N TRP A 18 -25.45 11.96 9.21
CA TRP A 18 -24.38 11.89 8.24
C TRP A 18 -24.10 10.39 8.12
N GLY A 19 -24.71 9.77 7.11
CA GLY A 19 -24.22 8.50 6.64
C GLY A 19 -22.72 8.70 6.44
N GLU A 20 -21.92 8.04 7.27
CA GLU A 20 -20.45 8.08 7.15
C GLU A 20 -20.13 7.66 5.73
N ALA A 21 -19.88 8.64 4.86
CA ALA A 21 -19.18 8.40 3.63
C ALA A 21 -17.93 7.65 4.07
N SER A 22 -17.77 6.38 3.66
CA SER A 22 -16.70 5.54 4.16
C SER A 22 -15.42 6.36 4.10
N GLY A 23 -14.58 6.32 5.14
CA GLY A 23 -13.38 7.17 5.25
C GLY A 23 -12.57 7.15 3.93
N PHE A 24 -12.58 6.02 3.21
CA PHE A 24 -12.02 5.88 1.87
C PHE A 24 -12.63 6.82 0.83
N SER A 25 -13.97 6.98 0.76
CA SER A 25 -14.62 7.82 -0.27
C SER A 25 -14.18 9.28 -0.17
N THR A 26 -14.08 9.80 1.06
CA THR A 26 -13.60 11.16 1.33
C THR A 26 -12.14 11.31 0.92
N LEU A 27 -11.27 10.38 1.37
CA LEU A 27 -9.85 10.38 1.04
C LEU A 27 -9.59 10.24 -0.46
N TYR A 28 -10.34 9.38 -1.13
CA TYR A 28 -10.22 9.20 -2.57
C TYR A 28 -10.64 10.45 -3.35
N THR A 29 -11.62 11.20 -2.86
CA THR A 29 -12.03 12.49 -3.45
C THR A 29 -10.89 13.51 -3.34
N GLU A 30 -10.23 13.63 -2.20
CA GLU A 30 -9.07 14.50 -2.01
C GLU A 30 -7.86 14.03 -2.85
N PHE A 31 -7.65 12.73 -2.95
CA PHE A 31 -6.62 12.14 -3.82
C PHE A 31 -6.80 12.55 -5.28
N LYS A 32 -8.04 12.48 -5.81
CA LYS A 32 -8.34 12.91 -7.18
C LYS A 32 -8.15 14.41 -7.43
N LYS A 33 -8.24 15.23 -6.39
CA LYS A 33 -7.94 16.66 -6.46
C LYS A 33 -6.44 16.97 -6.40
N GLY A 34 -5.59 15.99 -6.14
CA GLY A 34 -4.15 16.18 -5.97
C GLY A 34 -3.73 16.63 -4.57
N ASN A 35 -4.62 16.58 -3.58
CA ASN A 35 -4.36 17.00 -2.20
C ASN A 35 -3.59 15.93 -1.41
N TYR A 36 -2.45 15.46 -1.95
CA TYR A 36 -1.71 14.29 -1.45
C TYR A 36 -1.26 14.42 0.00
N ALA A 37 -0.77 15.58 0.42
CA ALA A 37 -0.37 15.80 1.82
C ALA A 37 -1.55 15.62 2.81
N THR A 38 -2.74 16.09 2.42
CA THR A 38 -3.97 15.90 3.20
C THR A 38 -4.35 14.43 3.26
N VAL A 39 -4.29 13.73 2.12
CA VAL A 39 -4.60 12.30 2.02
C VAL A 39 -3.65 11.49 2.89
N SER A 40 -2.32 11.71 2.79
CA SER A 40 -1.32 11.01 3.61
C SER A 40 -1.61 11.19 5.11
N LYS A 41 -1.77 12.44 5.57
CA LYS A 41 -2.03 12.74 6.98
C LYS A 41 -3.31 12.08 7.50
N GLN A 42 -4.42 12.21 6.77
CA GLN A 42 -5.70 11.65 7.19
C GLN A 42 -5.71 10.12 7.09
N SER A 43 -5.09 9.54 6.06
CA SER A 43 -4.94 8.09 5.96
C SER A 43 -4.15 7.52 7.13
N LEU A 44 -3.06 8.17 7.54
CA LEU A 44 -2.29 7.76 8.72
C LEU A 44 -3.10 7.85 10.02
N GLN A 45 -3.88 8.91 10.19
CA GLN A 45 -4.78 9.04 11.34
C GLN A 45 -5.82 7.91 11.38
N TYR A 46 -6.41 7.59 10.23
CA TYR A 46 -7.35 6.48 10.10
C TYR A 46 -6.68 5.14 10.43
N LEU A 47 -5.51 4.85 9.86
CA LEU A 47 -4.77 3.61 10.07
C LEU A 47 -4.28 3.41 11.51
N ASN A 48 -4.14 4.49 12.27
CA ASN A 48 -3.79 4.43 13.70
C ASN A 48 -5.02 4.42 14.62
N GLY A 49 -6.21 4.58 14.09
CA GLY A 49 -7.48 4.55 14.81
C GLY A 49 -8.07 3.12 14.91
N PRO A 50 -9.20 2.98 15.63
CA PRO A 50 -9.87 1.70 15.84
C PRO A 50 -10.44 1.07 14.55
N GLU A 51 -10.61 1.86 13.51
CA GLU A 51 -11.07 1.43 12.18
C GLU A 51 -9.91 1.12 11.21
N GLY A 52 -8.66 1.35 11.64
CA GLY A 52 -7.47 1.31 10.78
C GLY A 52 -7.20 -0.05 10.14
N GLU A 53 -7.69 -1.11 10.73
CA GLU A 53 -7.52 -2.48 10.25
C GLU A 53 -8.65 -2.96 9.31
N LYS A 54 -9.58 -2.08 8.94
CA LYS A 54 -10.79 -2.51 8.21
C LYS A 54 -10.72 -2.25 6.71
N ASP A 55 -9.98 -1.25 6.25
CA ASP A 55 -9.98 -0.88 4.84
C ASP A 55 -8.58 -0.82 4.20
N PRO A 56 -8.17 -1.87 3.48
CA PRO A 56 -6.86 -1.92 2.82
C PRO A 56 -6.69 -0.86 1.71
N ARG A 57 -7.76 -0.26 1.22
CA ARG A 57 -7.70 0.83 0.22
C ARG A 57 -7.11 2.10 0.84
N ILE A 58 -7.36 2.34 2.13
CA ILE A 58 -6.78 3.49 2.85
C ILE A 58 -5.27 3.29 3.04
N PHE A 59 -4.82 2.06 3.32
CA PHE A 59 -3.40 1.75 3.35
C PHE A 59 -2.74 2.00 1.98
N PHE A 60 -3.40 1.61 0.89
CA PHE A 60 -2.93 1.92 -0.46
C PHE A 60 -2.82 3.44 -0.70
N LEU A 61 -3.83 4.23 -0.32
CA LEU A 61 -3.77 5.70 -0.45
C LEU A 61 -2.62 6.29 0.37
N TYR A 62 -2.42 5.81 1.62
CA TYR A 62 -1.31 6.25 2.46
C TYR A 62 0.04 5.99 1.77
N VAL A 63 0.29 4.75 1.35
CA VAL A 63 1.54 4.39 0.69
C VAL A 63 1.75 5.17 -0.61
N SER A 64 0.68 5.49 -1.33
CA SER A 64 0.74 6.25 -2.59
C SER A 64 1.07 7.73 -2.39
N THR A 65 0.79 8.30 -1.21
CA THR A 65 0.84 9.75 -0.98
C THR A 65 1.83 10.20 0.09
N GLU A 66 2.35 9.26 0.93
CA GLU A 66 3.33 9.60 1.95
C GLU A 66 4.70 9.87 1.30
N GLU A 67 5.21 11.10 1.45
CA GLU A 67 6.48 11.51 0.87
C GLU A 67 7.68 11.24 1.79
N ASN A 68 7.46 11.21 3.11
CA ASN A 68 8.51 10.94 4.07
C ASN A 68 8.88 9.46 4.09
N TRP A 69 10.02 9.11 3.49
CA TRP A 69 10.48 7.73 3.39
C TRP A 69 10.61 7.03 4.74
N ALA A 70 11.17 7.71 5.76
CA ALA A 70 11.37 7.10 7.08
C ALA A 70 10.03 6.76 7.76
N GLN A 71 9.03 7.63 7.62
CA GLN A 71 7.68 7.42 8.14
C GLN A 71 6.98 6.29 7.40
N LEU A 72 7.04 6.30 6.06
CA LEU A 72 6.49 5.25 5.20
C LEU A 72 7.10 3.88 5.55
N LYS A 73 8.44 3.81 5.59
CA LYS A 73 9.19 2.60 5.94
C LYS A 73 8.76 2.05 7.30
N THR A 74 8.67 2.90 8.32
CA THR A 74 8.23 2.48 9.65
C THR A 74 6.82 1.89 9.61
N LYS A 75 5.87 2.57 8.94
CA LYS A 75 4.48 2.11 8.88
C LYS A 75 4.32 0.80 8.11
N VAL A 76 5.04 0.63 7.00
CA VAL A 76 4.95 -0.60 6.20
C VAL A 76 5.64 -1.78 6.89
N VAL A 77 6.86 -1.57 7.41
CA VAL A 77 7.66 -2.67 7.97
C VAL A 77 7.18 -3.11 9.34
N LYS A 78 6.78 -2.16 10.21
CA LYS A 78 6.44 -2.48 11.61
C LYS A 78 4.94 -2.59 11.86
N ASP A 79 4.14 -1.79 11.19
CA ASP A 79 2.75 -1.55 11.55
C ASP A 79 1.77 -1.89 10.42
N SER A 80 2.20 -2.63 9.38
CA SER A 80 1.25 -3.01 8.32
C SER A 80 0.26 -4.07 8.85
N PRO A 81 -1.06 -3.84 8.71
CA PRO A 81 -2.06 -4.75 9.24
C PRO A 81 -2.00 -6.13 8.54
N PRO A 82 -1.83 -7.24 9.29
CA PRO A 82 -1.67 -8.58 8.70
C PRO A 82 -2.92 -9.09 7.98
N ASN A 83 -4.11 -8.64 8.40
CA ASN A 83 -5.39 -8.98 7.77
C ASN A 83 -5.57 -8.37 6.37
N PHE A 84 -4.78 -7.36 5.99
CA PHE A 84 -4.80 -6.79 4.65
C PHE A 84 -4.15 -7.69 3.58
N ARG A 85 -3.37 -8.68 3.97
CA ARG A 85 -2.64 -9.57 3.04
C ARG A 85 -3.53 -10.37 2.08
N SER A 86 -4.82 -10.49 2.36
CA SER A 86 -5.81 -11.08 1.44
C SER A 86 -6.30 -10.13 0.34
N SER A 87 -5.96 -8.82 0.43
CA SER A 87 -6.41 -7.78 -0.48
C SER A 87 -5.41 -7.48 -1.59
N THR A 88 -5.91 -7.32 -2.82
CA THR A 88 -5.09 -6.83 -3.95
C THR A 88 -4.61 -5.39 -3.73
N HIS A 89 -5.38 -4.55 -3.01
CA HIS A 89 -4.96 -3.19 -2.67
C HIS A 89 -3.74 -3.16 -1.76
N TYR A 90 -3.67 -4.10 -0.80
CA TYR A 90 -2.48 -4.25 0.03
C TYR A 90 -1.24 -4.57 -0.81
N TRP A 91 -1.33 -5.56 -1.69
CA TRP A 91 -0.20 -5.95 -2.53
C TRP A 91 0.20 -4.87 -3.54
N ASN A 92 -0.77 -4.11 -4.06
CA ASN A 92 -0.44 -2.95 -4.87
C ASN A 92 0.29 -1.86 -4.06
N ALA A 93 -0.08 -1.66 -2.79
CA ALA A 93 0.64 -0.75 -1.90
C ALA A 93 2.06 -1.25 -1.62
N ILE A 94 2.24 -2.54 -1.35
CA ILE A 94 3.57 -3.13 -1.15
C ILE A 94 4.43 -3.00 -2.40
N TYR A 95 3.86 -3.18 -3.59
CA TYR A 95 4.59 -2.93 -4.84
C TYR A 95 5.10 -1.48 -4.92
N LEU A 96 4.26 -0.48 -4.65
CA LEU A 96 4.67 0.94 -4.63
C LEU A 96 5.75 1.21 -3.57
N PHE A 97 5.66 0.55 -2.42
CA PHE A 97 6.70 0.63 -1.40
C PHE A 97 8.03 0.05 -1.89
N MET A 98 8.01 -1.08 -2.60
CA MET A 98 9.20 -1.69 -3.19
C MET A 98 9.81 -0.78 -4.28
N GLU A 99 9.00 -0.13 -5.13
CA GLU A 99 9.52 0.85 -6.10
C GLU A 99 10.29 1.97 -5.40
N ARG A 100 9.77 2.47 -4.28
CA ARG A 100 10.47 3.48 -3.48
C ARG A 100 11.73 2.91 -2.82
N ALA A 101 11.68 1.70 -2.28
CA ALA A 101 12.86 1.05 -1.72
C ALA A 101 13.99 0.94 -2.75
N LEU A 102 13.65 0.66 -4.02
CA LEU A 102 14.63 0.67 -5.11
C LEU A 102 15.26 2.06 -5.29
N VAL A 103 14.45 3.11 -5.33
CA VAL A 103 14.94 4.50 -5.49
C VAL A 103 15.86 4.93 -4.33
N PHE A 104 15.58 4.44 -3.12
CA PHE A 104 16.41 4.72 -1.93
C PHE A 104 17.58 3.75 -1.74
N GLY A 105 17.80 2.79 -2.65
CA GLY A 105 18.89 1.81 -2.57
C GLY A 105 18.75 0.79 -1.43
N GLU A 106 17.52 0.53 -0.97
CA GLU A 106 17.24 -0.37 0.16
C GLU A 106 17.05 -1.82 -0.34
N SER A 107 18.10 -2.42 -0.87
CA SER A 107 18.05 -3.74 -1.51
C SER A 107 17.63 -4.87 -0.57
N ASP A 108 17.95 -4.77 0.72
CA ASP A 108 17.46 -5.72 1.74
C ASP A 108 15.93 -5.72 1.84
N LEU A 109 15.29 -4.54 1.76
CA LEU A 109 13.83 -4.42 1.76
C LEU A 109 13.22 -5.00 0.48
N LEU A 110 13.87 -4.83 -0.67
CA LEU A 110 13.41 -5.45 -1.92
C LEU A 110 13.38 -6.97 -1.80
N VAL A 111 14.42 -7.55 -1.18
CA VAL A 111 14.51 -8.99 -0.98
C VAL A 111 13.50 -9.49 0.05
N GLU A 112 13.35 -8.80 1.16
CA GLU A 112 12.38 -9.16 2.22
C GLU A 112 10.95 -9.16 1.68
N TRP A 113 10.52 -8.03 1.11
CA TRP A 113 9.15 -7.88 0.59
C TRP A 113 8.91 -8.65 -0.70
N GLY A 114 9.95 -8.87 -1.50
CA GLY A 114 9.88 -9.73 -2.68
C GLY A 114 9.56 -11.18 -2.32
N LYS A 115 10.18 -11.73 -1.27
CA LYS A 115 9.85 -13.06 -0.74
C LYS A 115 8.40 -13.15 -0.25
N GLU A 116 7.95 -12.13 0.47
CA GLU A 116 6.55 -12.07 0.94
C GLU A 116 5.58 -11.99 -0.24
N PHE A 117 5.91 -11.19 -1.25
CA PHE A 117 5.11 -11.06 -2.47
C PHE A 117 5.03 -12.38 -3.24
N GLN A 118 6.17 -13.07 -3.42
CA GLN A 118 6.25 -14.38 -4.06
C GLN A 118 5.39 -15.43 -3.35
N LYS A 119 5.38 -15.39 -2.01
CA LYS A 119 4.61 -16.32 -1.17
C LYS A 119 3.11 -16.04 -1.20
N SER A 120 2.70 -14.78 -1.10
CA SER A 120 1.33 -14.40 -0.76
C SER A 120 0.67 -13.40 -1.71
N GLY A 121 1.42 -12.77 -2.62
CA GLY A 121 0.95 -11.72 -3.52
C GLY A 121 0.54 -12.18 -4.92
N LYS A 122 0.45 -13.47 -5.19
CA LYS A 122 0.22 -14.06 -6.54
C LYS A 122 -1.05 -13.54 -7.24
N GLN A 123 -2.06 -13.14 -6.48
CA GLN A 123 -3.31 -12.59 -7.02
C GLN A 123 -3.21 -11.10 -7.41
N SER A 124 -2.11 -10.43 -7.08
CA SER A 124 -1.91 -9.04 -7.46
C SER A 124 -1.63 -8.92 -8.96
N PRO A 125 -2.24 -7.95 -9.66
CA PRO A 125 -1.88 -7.65 -11.04
C PRO A 125 -0.43 -7.14 -11.17
N LYS A 126 0.22 -6.79 -10.03
CA LYS A 126 1.61 -6.35 -9.92
C LYS A 126 2.59 -7.47 -9.57
N TYR A 127 2.15 -8.73 -9.65
CA TYR A 127 2.99 -9.86 -9.22
C TYR A 127 4.33 -9.92 -9.96
N ASN A 128 4.32 -9.94 -11.30
CA ASN A 128 5.54 -10.02 -12.08
C ASN A 128 6.40 -8.75 -11.99
N ASP A 129 5.77 -7.57 -11.85
CA ASP A 129 6.49 -6.31 -11.61
C ASP A 129 7.23 -6.35 -10.26
N ALA A 130 6.58 -6.87 -9.21
CA ALA A 130 7.21 -7.03 -7.90
C ALA A 130 8.34 -8.07 -7.88
N LEU A 131 8.17 -9.19 -8.59
CA LEU A 131 9.24 -10.16 -8.76
C LEU A 131 10.45 -9.57 -9.50
N LEU A 132 10.23 -8.65 -10.45
CA LEU A 132 11.33 -7.96 -11.11
C LEU A 132 12.14 -7.11 -10.12
N LEU A 133 11.46 -6.34 -9.25
CA LEU A 133 12.12 -5.59 -8.18
C LEU A 133 12.86 -6.50 -7.19
N TYR A 134 12.28 -7.65 -6.86
CA TYR A 134 12.91 -8.67 -6.03
C TYR A 134 14.20 -9.19 -6.66
N GLY A 135 14.15 -9.53 -7.94
CA GLY A 135 15.33 -9.98 -8.69
C GLY A 135 16.44 -8.92 -8.73
N LEU A 136 16.08 -7.63 -8.90
CA LEU A 136 17.04 -6.53 -8.85
C LEU A 136 17.69 -6.40 -7.47
N GLY A 137 16.91 -6.49 -6.38
CA GLY A 137 17.44 -6.49 -5.02
C GLY A 137 18.42 -7.64 -4.78
N LEU A 138 18.10 -8.84 -5.28
CA LEU A 138 19.00 -10.01 -5.19
C LEU A 138 20.31 -9.79 -5.97
N MET A 139 20.25 -9.19 -7.16
CA MET A 139 21.44 -8.87 -7.96
C MET A 139 22.34 -7.86 -7.23
N ASP A 140 21.77 -6.82 -6.66
CA ASP A 140 22.51 -5.81 -5.91
C ASP A 140 23.21 -6.41 -4.69
N LEU A 141 22.56 -7.34 -3.99
CA LEU A 141 23.14 -8.13 -2.90
C LEU A 141 24.05 -9.28 -3.36
N LYS A 142 24.39 -9.36 -4.66
CA LYS A 142 25.26 -10.39 -5.25
C LYS A 142 24.71 -11.82 -5.14
N ASN A 143 23.42 -11.99 -4.97
CA ASN A 143 22.76 -13.31 -4.96
C ASN A 143 22.22 -13.67 -6.35
N GLU A 144 23.12 -13.77 -7.32
CA GLU A 144 22.78 -14.02 -8.72
C GLU A 144 22.03 -15.34 -8.95
N SER A 145 22.35 -16.37 -8.17
CA SER A 145 21.72 -17.70 -8.32
C SER A 145 20.22 -17.62 -8.04
N GLU A 146 19.82 -16.89 -6.97
CA GLU A 146 18.42 -16.73 -6.64
C GLU A 146 17.73 -15.75 -7.58
N ALA A 147 18.42 -14.67 -8.00
CA ALA A 147 17.90 -13.73 -9.00
C ALA A 147 17.52 -14.46 -10.30
N LYS A 148 18.37 -15.37 -10.80
CA LYS A 148 18.09 -16.19 -11.99
C LYS A 148 16.83 -17.04 -11.84
N LYS A 149 16.57 -17.62 -10.65
CA LYS A 149 15.35 -18.40 -10.40
C LYS A 149 14.12 -17.51 -10.44
N VAL A 150 14.18 -16.32 -9.79
CA VAL A 150 13.09 -15.35 -9.79
C VAL A 150 12.79 -14.88 -11.22
N PHE A 151 13.80 -14.57 -12.01
CA PHE A 151 13.63 -14.18 -13.41
C PHE A 151 13.03 -15.31 -14.28
N SER A 152 13.40 -16.55 -14.05
CA SER A 152 12.79 -17.69 -14.72
C SER A 152 11.32 -17.89 -14.32
N GLU A 153 10.96 -17.60 -13.07
CA GLU A 153 9.55 -17.59 -12.63
C GLU A 153 8.75 -16.52 -13.38
N ILE A 154 9.29 -15.29 -13.53
CA ILE A 154 8.63 -14.25 -14.31
C ILE A 154 8.33 -14.73 -15.72
N GLU A 155 9.31 -15.32 -16.41
CA GLU A 155 9.15 -15.81 -17.79
C GLU A 155 8.04 -16.87 -17.89
N SER A 156 7.91 -17.74 -16.89
CA SER A 156 6.89 -18.79 -16.85
C SER A 156 5.48 -18.30 -16.57
N ASN A 157 5.31 -17.10 -15.99
CA ASN A 157 4.04 -16.54 -15.54
C ASN A 157 3.29 -15.72 -16.62
N SER A 158 3.69 -15.80 -17.87
CA SER A 158 3.08 -15.01 -18.97
C SER A 158 3.06 -13.49 -18.66
N PRO A 159 4.21 -12.86 -18.40
CA PRO A 159 4.29 -11.48 -18.01
C PRO A 159 3.87 -10.52 -19.13
N SER A 160 3.62 -9.26 -18.79
CA SER A 160 3.37 -8.22 -19.78
C SER A 160 4.60 -8.01 -20.68
N LYS A 161 4.38 -7.49 -21.90
CA LYS A 161 5.48 -7.13 -22.81
C LYS A 161 6.49 -6.15 -22.19
N GLN A 162 5.99 -5.25 -21.33
CA GLN A 162 6.83 -4.29 -20.62
C GLN A 162 7.78 -4.99 -19.66
N VAL A 163 7.27 -5.91 -18.84
CA VAL A 163 8.08 -6.67 -17.87
C VAL A 163 9.12 -7.54 -18.60
N LEU A 164 8.75 -8.17 -19.73
CA LEU A 164 9.70 -8.94 -20.54
C LEU A 164 10.83 -8.05 -21.09
N SER A 165 10.50 -6.89 -21.64
CA SER A 165 11.51 -5.95 -22.17
C SER A 165 12.48 -5.49 -21.08
N GLN A 166 11.97 -5.17 -19.88
CA GLN A 166 12.81 -4.79 -18.75
C GLN A 166 13.71 -5.94 -18.29
N LEU A 167 13.18 -7.16 -18.26
CA LEU A 167 13.94 -8.36 -17.89
C LEU A 167 15.07 -8.66 -18.88
N GLU A 168 14.82 -8.50 -20.18
CA GLU A 168 15.83 -8.64 -21.25
C GLU A 168 16.94 -7.60 -21.09
N GLU A 169 16.59 -6.36 -20.80
CA GLU A 169 17.54 -5.28 -20.54
C GLU A 169 18.44 -5.60 -19.34
N ILE A 170 17.87 -6.05 -18.22
CA ILE A 170 18.61 -6.45 -17.03
C ILE A 170 19.58 -7.60 -17.34
N LYS A 171 19.11 -8.63 -18.06
CA LYS A 171 19.94 -9.78 -18.43
C LYS A 171 21.09 -9.41 -19.38
N SER A 172 20.90 -8.39 -20.21
CA SER A 172 21.93 -7.92 -21.14
C SER A 172 22.99 -7.04 -20.47
N SER A 173 22.60 -6.24 -19.47
CA SER A 173 23.50 -5.33 -18.74
C SER A 173 24.32 -6.03 -17.66
N GLY A 174 23.95 -7.22 -17.26
CA GLY A 174 24.67 -8.05 -16.27
C GLY A 174 25.76 -8.97 -16.87
N LYS A 175 26.08 -8.79 -18.17
CA LYS A 175 27.20 -9.46 -18.86
C LYS A 175 28.40 -8.52 -18.95
#